data_1419531857da5ca9aad3f616cd60aec9
#
_entry.id   1419531857da5ca9aad3f616cd60aec9
#
_cell.length_a   1.000
_cell.length_b   1.000
_cell.length_c   1.000
_cell.angle_alpha   90.00
_cell.angle_beta   90.00
_cell.angle_gamma   90.00
#
_symmetry.space_group_name_H-M   'P 1'
#
loop_
_entity.id
_entity.type
_entity.pdbx_description
1 polymer ?
#
loop_
_entity_poly.entity_id
_entity_poly.type
_entity_poly.pdbx_seq_one_letter_code
_entity_poly.pdbx_strand_id
1 'polypeptide(L)'
;MNQIIDLTETDAPLFDPKSWNLTSFQAELCEKARRLGKENFAPRAETWDREASFPVDNYEDLKKEGMLGICIPDSEGGMGADFKSYMLAASEIGRYCGTTALTFNMHVCSCLWTGNLADSLGLEEPTLEQLHQERSLHYQRILDEGAIYSQPFSEGNAAAAGKMPFGTLATKTEKGWIINGKKVFASLSGNADYYGILATEDKPRLSRRDTLYVAVPATHQGVEVIGDWDPLGMRGTVSRTLLLNNVEVPDEAQLMPRGLYHEAAMRWPHMFMTLTPTYLGIMQGAFDFTVLYLRGEIPGMPIVRRMHPVKQHSLAQMRIMLEQSKSIWFQAISEARPDPSKEERLRAYAAQYTVMENANNICQLAIRTCGGHSMLKSLPLERMYRDSRCGSLMLPWTAEICLERLGKESLYQHGEKDEPPN
;
A
#
# COMPACT_ATOMS: atom_id res chain seq x y z
N MET A 1 -41.82 -20.75 -5.41
CA MET A 1 -41.41 -19.42 -5.85
C MET A 1 -40.03 -19.18 -5.29
N ASN A 2 -39.01 -19.44 -6.08
CA ASN A 2 -37.63 -19.06 -5.74
C ASN A 2 -37.55 -17.55 -5.89
N GLN A 3 -37.67 -16.83 -4.78
CA GLN A 3 -37.16 -15.46 -4.74
C GLN A 3 -35.65 -15.56 -4.99
N ILE A 4 -35.25 -15.05 -6.13
CA ILE A 4 -33.85 -14.69 -6.40
C ILE A 4 -33.49 -13.77 -5.22
N ILE A 5 -32.68 -14.29 -4.29
CA ILE A 5 -32.10 -13.48 -3.23
C ILE A 5 -31.24 -12.48 -3.97
N ASP A 6 -31.72 -11.25 -4.01
CA ASP A 6 -30.97 -10.11 -4.54
C ASP A 6 -29.61 -10.16 -3.82
N LEU A 7 -28.55 -10.30 -4.63
CA LEU A 7 -27.19 -10.44 -4.12
C LEU A 7 -26.99 -9.37 -3.07
N THR A 8 -26.76 -9.80 -1.86
CA THR A 8 -26.63 -8.94 -0.71
C THR A 8 -25.65 -7.80 -1.01
N GLU A 9 -25.84 -6.63 -0.41
CA GLU A 9 -24.90 -5.49 -0.49
C GLU A 9 -23.42 -5.89 -0.30
N THR A 10 -23.17 -7.06 0.29
CA THR A 10 -21.85 -7.66 0.50
C THR A 10 -21.15 -8.14 -0.77
N ASP A 11 -21.84 -8.28 -1.88
CA ASP A 11 -21.26 -8.66 -3.18
C ASP A 11 -21.10 -7.46 -4.13
N ALA A 12 -21.62 -6.30 -3.74
CA ALA A 12 -21.48 -5.07 -4.52
C ALA A 12 -20.01 -4.60 -4.54
N PRO A 13 -19.56 -3.93 -5.61
CA PRO A 13 -18.24 -3.31 -5.64
C PRO A 13 -18.09 -2.29 -4.51
N LEU A 14 -16.89 -2.11 -4.00
CA LEU A 14 -16.59 -1.15 -2.94
C LEU A 14 -16.98 0.27 -3.35
N PHE A 15 -16.75 0.59 -4.61
CA PHE A 15 -17.19 1.82 -5.26
C PHE A 15 -18.08 1.48 -6.45
N ASP A 16 -19.39 1.73 -6.34
CA ASP A 16 -20.34 1.55 -7.45
C ASP A 16 -19.96 2.47 -8.61
N PRO A 17 -19.72 1.94 -9.83
CA PRO A 17 -19.19 2.73 -10.94
C PRO A 17 -20.04 3.94 -11.32
N LYS A 18 -21.37 3.85 -11.22
CA LYS A 18 -22.27 4.95 -11.57
C LYS A 18 -22.29 6.03 -10.48
N SER A 19 -22.44 5.61 -9.22
CA SER A 19 -22.53 6.55 -8.09
C SER A 19 -21.22 7.30 -7.85
N TRP A 20 -20.08 6.71 -8.19
CA TRP A 20 -18.74 7.30 -8.00
C TRP A 20 -18.12 7.82 -9.29
N ASN A 21 -18.85 7.80 -10.41
CA ASN A 21 -18.36 8.27 -11.71
C ASN A 21 -17.02 7.65 -12.12
N LEU A 22 -16.91 6.33 -11.97
CA LEU A 22 -15.72 5.62 -12.43
C LEU A 22 -15.73 5.50 -13.96
N THR A 23 -14.55 5.56 -14.57
CA THR A 23 -14.39 5.24 -15.99
C THR A 23 -14.63 3.73 -16.22
N SER A 24 -14.92 3.33 -17.47
CA SER A 24 -15.04 1.90 -17.82
C SER A 24 -13.79 1.12 -17.44
N PHE A 25 -12.60 1.68 -17.70
CA PHE A 25 -11.33 1.09 -17.34
C PHE A 25 -11.18 0.88 -15.82
N GLN A 26 -11.53 1.89 -15.01
CA GLN A 26 -11.52 1.77 -13.55
C GLN A 26 -12.49 0.71 -13.05
N ALA A 27 -13.69 0.66 -13.62
CA ALA A 27 -14.70 -0.35 -13.26
C ALA A 27 -14.23 -1.78 -13.60
N GLU A 28 -13.63 -1.97 -14.77
CA GLU A 28 -13.07 -3.26 -15.20
C GLU A 28 -11.90 -3.72 -14.32
N LEU A 29 -10.98 -2.80 -13.94
CA LEU A 29 -9.90 -3.11 -13.02
C LEU A 29 -10.41 -3.50 -11.62
N CYS A 30 -11.39 -2.77 -11.10
CA CYS A 30 -12.01 -3.08 -9.81
C CYS A 30 -12.72 -4.43 -9.85
N GLU A 31 -13.45 -4.74 -10.92
CA GLU A 31 -14.11 -6.02 -11.08
C GLU A 31 -13.13 -7.18 -11.18
N LYS A 32 -12.03 -7.02 -11.94
CA LYS A 32 -10.95 -8.00 -12.02
C LYS A 32 -10.33 -8.24 -10.62
N ALA A 33 -10.00 -7.18 -9.90
CA ALA A 33 -9.42 -7.25 -8.55
C ALA A 33 -10.39 -7.92 -7.55
N ARG A 34 -11.69 -7.58 -7.62
CA ARG A 34 -12.75 -8.14 -6.79
C ARG A 34 -12.94 -9.64 -7.06
N ARG A 35 -12.99 -10.05 -8.32
CA ARG A 35 -13.10 -11.44 -8.72
C ARG A 35 -11.93 -12.28 -8.20
N LEU A 36 -10.68 -11.84 -8.45
CA LEU A 36 -9.47 -12.50 -7.92
C LEU A 36 -9.50 -12.57 -6.40
N GLY A 37 -9.85 -11.46 -5.75
CA GLY A 37 -9.97 -11.39 -4.31
C GLY A 37 -10.93 -12.41 -3.74
N LYS A 38 -12.15 -12.47 -4.29
CA LYS A 38 -13.23 -13.33 -3.82
C LYS A 38 -12.95 -14.81 -4.09
N GLU A 39 -12.57 -15.14 -5.33
CA GLU A 39 -12.47 -16.53 -5.78
C GLU A 39 -11.17 -17.20 -5.34
N ASN A 40 -10.07 -16.44 -5.30
CA ASN A 40 -8.73 -17.00 -5.09
C ASN A 40 -8.10 -16.56 -3.75
N PHE A 41 -8.13 -15.25 -3.42
CA PHE A 41 -7.35 -14.74 -2.30
C PHE A 41 -8.02 -14.99 -0.94
N ALA A 42 -9.33 -14.80 -0.85
CA ALA A 42 -10.08 -15.01 0.40
C ALA A 42 -9.97 -16.44 0.93
N PRO A 43 -10.11 -17.50 0.10
CA PRO A 43 -9.96 -18.87 0.58
C PRO A 43 -8.57 -19.23 1.11
N ARG A 44 -7.53 -18.57 0.61
CA ARG A 44 -6.13 -18.84 0.99
C ARG A 44 -5.62 -17.95 2.13
N ALA A 45 -6.30 -16.83 2.42
CA ALA A 45 -5.81 -15.79 3.34
C ALA A 45 -5.56 -16.28 4.78
N GLU A 46 -6.33 -17.29 5.25
CA GLU A 46 -6.11 -17.92 6.55
C GLU A 46 -4.76 -18.67 6.61
N THR A 47 -4.41 -19.36 5.55
CA THR A 47 -3.14 -20.13 5.46
C THR A 47 -1.94 -19.19 5.55
N TRP A 48 -1.91 -18.15 4.75
CA TRP A 48 -0.79 -17.19 4.75
C TRP A 48 -0.62 -16.46 6.10
N ASP A 49 -1.72 -16.16 6.78
CA ASP A 49 -1.68 -15.59 8.13
C ASP A 49 -1.19 -16.59 9.16
N ARG A 50 -1.72 -17.81 9.15
CA ARG A 50 -1.38 -18.86 10.14
C ARG A 50 0.09 -19.25 10.07
N GLU A 51 0.59 -19.43 8.86
CA GLU A 51 1.96 -19.85 8.60
C GLU A 51 2.98 -18.71 8.60
N ALA A 52 2.52 -17.46 8.64
CA ALA A 52 3.33 -16.27 8.40
C ALA A 52 4.16 -16.39 7.10
N SER A 53 3.53 -16.93 6.05
CA SER A 53 4.16 -17.23 4.76
C SER A 53 3.65 -16.30 3.67
N PHE A 54 4.50 -16.03 2.67
CA PHE A 54 4.18 -15.15 1.56
C PHE A 54 3.10 -15.76 0.64
N PRO A 55 2.12 -14.97 0.14
CA PRO A 55 1.01 -15.46 -0.67
C PRO A 55 1.40 -15.77 -2.13
N VAL A 56 2.28 -16.75 -2.33
CA VAL A 56 2.86 -17.12 -3.64
C VAL A 56 1.78 -17.37 -4.69
N ASP A 57 0.77 -18.19 -4.36
CA ASP A 57 -0.29 -18.54 -5.31
C ASP A 57 -1.12 -17.32 -5.75
N ASN A 58 -1.26 -16.32 -4.87
CA ASN A 58 -1.97 -15.10 -5.20
C ASN A 58 -1.15 -14.24 -6.19
N TYR A 59 0.18 -14.27 -6.08
CA TYR A 59 1.06 -13.61 -7.05
C TYR A 59 1.09 -14.30 -8.41
N GLU A 60 1.00 -15.65 -8.43
CA GLU A 60 0.81 -16.38 -9.70
C GLU A 60 -0.50 -15.99 -10.40
N ASP A 61 -1.58 -15.79 -9.63
CA ASP A 61 -2.84 -15.32 -10.19
C ASP A 61 -2.74 -13.86 -10.66
N LEU A 62 -2.09 -12.96 -9.91
CA LEU A 62 -1.84 -11.58 -10.33
C LEU A 62 -1.00 -11.54 -11.63
N LYS A 63 0.02 -12.39 -11.74
CA LYS A 63 0.85 -12.52 -12.95
C LYS A 63 0.03 -12.96 -14.15
N LYS A 64 -0.79 -14.02 -14.03
CA LYS A 64 -1.65 -14.54 -15.11
C LYS A 64 -2.63 -13.50 -15.65
N GLU A 65 -3.12 -12.62 -14.77
CA GLU A 65 -4.07 -11.55 -15.11
C GLU A 65 -3.38 -10.25 -15.56
N GLY A 66 -2.05 -10.23 -15.68
CA GLY A 66 -1.27 -9.06 -16.07
C GLY A 66 -1.19 -7.97 -15.01
N MET A 67 -1.67 -8.25 -13.79
CA MET A 67 -1.78 -7.26 -12.72
C MET A 67 -0.41 -6.82 -12.18
N LEU A 68 0.66 -7.61 -12.34
CA LEU A 68 2.01 -7.16 -11.95
C LEU A 68 2.44 -5.90 -12.72
N GLY A 69 2.03 -5.77 -13.98
CA GLY A 69 2.28 -4.58 -14.81
C GLY A 69 1.16 -3.53 -14.76
N ILE A 70 0.29 -3.52 -13.73
CA ILE A 70 -0.90 -2.65 -13.69
C ILE A 70 -0.59 -1.16 -13.91
N CYS A 71 0.49 -0.65 -13.34
CA CYS A 71 0.90 0.76 -13.46
C CYS A 71 2.04 1.01 -14.46
N ILE A 72 2.48 -0.01 -15.19
CA ILE A 72 3.38 0.19 -16.33
C ILE A 72 2.55 0.86 -17.44
N PRO A 73 3.08 1.94 -18.08
CA PRO A 73 2.39 2.59 -19.18
C PRO A 73 1.99 1.62 -20.30
N ASP A 74 0.84 1.84 -20.93
CA ASP A 74 0.37 1.05 -22.06
C ASP A 74 1.32 1.10 -23.26
N SER A 75 1.97 2.23 -23.46
CA SER A 75 3.03 2.41 -24.47
C SER A 75 4.26 1.51 -24.25
N GLU A 76 4.44 1.01 -23.03
CA GLU A 76 5.52 0.07 -22.66
C GLU A 76 4.99 -1.36 -22.38
N GLY A 77 3.75 -1.65 -22.76
CA GLY A 77 3.16 -2.98 -22.70
C GLY A 77 2.39 -3.32 -21.40
N GLY A 78 2.29 -2.38 -20.47
CA GLY A 78 1.54 -2.55 -19.23
C GLY A 78 0.06 -2.23 -19.37
N MET A 79 -0.66 -2.17 -18.25
CA MET A 79 -2.10 -1.86 -18.22
C MET A 79 -2.39 -0.34 -18.20
N GLY A 80 -1.40 0.51 -17.98
CA GLY A 80 -1.54 1.98 -18.00
C GLY A 80 -2.38 2.56 -16.86
N ALA A 81 -2.55 1.86 -15.75
CA ALA A 81 -3.33 2.39 -14.64
C ALA A 81 -2.61 3.58 -13.98
N ASP A 82 -3.33 4.69 -13.87
CA ASP A 82 -2.91 5.84 -13.09
C ASP A 82 -3.03 5.58 -11.58
N PHE A 83 -2.56 6.55 -10.79
CA PHE A 83 -2.61 6.48 -9.33
C PHE A 83 -4.02 6.14 -8.81
N LYS A 84 -5.06 6.86 -9.28
CA LYS A 84 -6.45 6.65 -8.83
C LYS A 84 -6.95 5.25 -9.20
N SER A 85 -6.71 4.81 -10.41
CA SER A 85 -7.16 3.50 -10.92
C SER A 85 -6.52 2.35 -10.14
N TYR A 86 -5.22 2.44 -9.87
CA TYR A 86 -4.51 1.50 -9.00
C TYR A 86 -5.10 1.47 -7.59
N MET A 87 -5.29 2.65 -6.96
CA MET A 87 -5.81 2.74 -5.59
C MET A 87 -7.19 2.09 -5.46
N LEU A 88 -8.07 2.31 -6.43
CA LEU A 88 -9.40 1.68 -6.47
C LEU A 88 -9.30 0.15 -6.57
N ALA A 89 -8.52 -0.38 -7.51
CA ALA A 89 -8.33 -1.82 -7.68
C ALA A 89 -7.70 -2.48 -6.44
N ALA A 90 -6.67 -1.86 -5.86
CA ALA A 90 -6.01 -2.36 -4.65
C ALA A 90 -6.95 -2.41 -3.43
N SER A 91 -7.94 -1.52 -3.34
CA SER A 91 -8.94 -1.56 -2.28
C SER A 91 -9.86 -2.78 -2.36
N GLU A 92 -10.20 -3.23 -3.57
CA GLU A 92 -10.93 -4.49 -3.75
C GLU A 92 -10.09 -5.71 -3.34
N ILE A 93 -8.78 -5.73 -3.65
CA ILE A 93 -7.89 -6.81 -3.16
C ILE A 93 -7.85 -6.84 -1.63
N GLY A 94 -7.70 -5.66 -1.00
CA GLY A 94 -7.64 -5.52 0.46
C GLY A 94 -8.87 -6.04 1.20
N ARG A 95 -10.04 -5.98 0.56
CA ARG A 95 -11.32 -6.50 1.06
C ARG A 95 -11.28 -8.00 1.37
N TYR A 96 -10.50 -8.75 0.59
CA TYR A 96 -10.42 -10.20 0.66
C TYR A 96 -9.12 -10.72 1.29
N CYS A 97 -8.00 -10.03 1.04
CA CYS A 97 -6.71 -10.38 1.63
C CYS A 97 -5.82 -9.14 1.84
N GLY A 98 -5.77 -8.65 3.09
CA GLY A 98 -4.95 -7.49 3.43
C GLY A 98 -3.47 -7.70 3.16
N THR A 99 -2.95 -8.90 3.44
CA THR A 99 -1.55 -9.26 3.17
C THR A 99 -1.20 -9.16 1.69
N THR A 100 -2.06 -9.71 0.80
CA THR A 100 -1.85 -9.62 -0.65
C THR A 100 -1.89 -8.18 -1.12
N ALA A 101 -2.87 -7.38 -0.67
CA ALA A 101 -2.97 -5.98 -1.05
C ALA A 101 -1.74 -5.16 -0.60
N LEU A 102 -1.26 -5.39 0.63
CA LEU A 102 -0.10 -4.68 1.16
C LEU A 102 1.19 -5.04 0.42
N THR A 103 1.43 -6.33 0.19
CA THR A 103 2.61 -6.77 -0.57
C THR A 103 2.54 -6.35 -2.03
N PHE A 104 1.37 -6.40 -2.64
CA PHE A 104 1.14 -5.92 -4.00
C PHE A 104 1.44 -4.42 -4.12
N ASN A 105 1.07 -3.60 -3.12
CA ASN A 105 1.49 -2.20 -3.08
C ASN A 105 3.02 -2.05 -3.11
N MET A 106 3.76 -2.88 -2.37
CA MET A 106 5.23 -2.83 -2.39
C MET A 106 5.80 -3.11 -3.78
N HIS A 107 5.18 -4.01 -4.53
CA HIS A 107 5.56 -4.29 -5.92
C HIS A 107 5.17 -3.15 -6.86
N VAL A 108 3.91 -2.72 -6.83
CA VAL A 108 3.36 -1.73 -7.76
C VAL A 108 4.02 -0.35 -7.63
N CYS A 109 4.47 0.03 -6.43
CA CYS A 109 5.18 1.30 -6.25
C CYS A 109 6.40 1.45 -7.15
N SER A 110 7.08 0.34 -7.52
CA SER A 110 8.20 0.38 -8.46
C SER A 110 7.79 0.89 -9.85
N CYS A 111 6.58 0.55 -10.31
CA CYS A 111 6.05 0.97 -11.61
C CYS A 111 5.30 2.30 -11.52
N LEU A 112 4.49 2.47 -10.49
CA LEU A 112 3.66 3.67 -10.30
C LEU A 112 4.52 4.92 -10.14
N TRP A 113 5.59 4.85 -9.35
CA TRP A 113 6.43 6.01 -9.08
C TRP A 113 7.36 6.33 -10.23
N THR A 114 7.90 5.32 -10.91
CA THR A 114 8.75 5.51 -12.09
C THR A 114 7.98 5.83 -13.36
N GLY A 115 6.68 5.49 -13.39
CA GLY A 115 5.75 5.75 -14.49
C GLY A 115 4.88 6.99 -14.22
N ASN A 116 3.60 6.76 -13.95
CA ASN A 116 2.58 7.82 -13.87
C ASN A 116 2.98 9.01 -12.98
N LEU A 117 3.60 8.77 -11.80
CA LEU A 117 4.03 9.87 -10.95
C LEU A 117 5.17 10.68 -11.57
N ALA A 118 6.25 10.01 -11.99
CA ALA A 118 7.41 10.69 -12.55
C ALA A 118 7.08 11.43 -13.85
N ASP A 119 6.28 10.82 -14.73
CA ASP A 119 5.81 11.45 -15.97
C ASP A 119 4.99 12.72 -15.73
N SER A 120 4.27 12.79 -14.61
CA SER A 120 3.48 13.97 -14.24
C SER A 120 4.30 15.15 -13.69
N LEU A 121 5.59 14.96 -13.40
CA LEU A 121 6.45 16.01 -12.85
C LEU A 121 6.86 17.09 -13.86
N GLY A 122 6.64 16.86 -15.16
CA GLY A 122 7.05 17.80 -16.23
C GLY A 122 8.57 17.90 -16.34
N LEU A 123 9.24 16.75 -16.35
CA LEU A 123 10.69 16.68 -16.46
C LEU A 123 11.15 17.13 -17.85
N GLU A 124 12.30 17.84 -17.89
CA GLU A 124 12.96 18.25 -19.13
C GLU A 124 14.09 17.29 -19.49
N GLU A 125 14.50 17.33 -20.77
CA GLU A 125 15.69 16.62 -21.22
C GLU A 125 16.97 17.23 -20.57
N PRO A 126 17.99 16.42 -20.22
CA PRO A 126 18.11 14.97 -20.50
C PRO A 126 17.51 14.05 -19.43
N THR A 127 16.93 14.59 -18.37
CA THR A 127 16.43 13.79 -17.23
C THR A 127 15.28 12.88 -17.62
N LEU A 128 14.40 13.35 -18.51
CA LEU A 128 13.26 12.56 -19.00
C LEU A 128 13.74 11.34 -19.81
N GLU A 129 14.71 11.53 -20.72
CA GLU A 129 15.30 10.45 -21.50
C GLU A 129 15.98 9.41 -20.61
N GLN A 130 16.75 9.86 -19.61
CA GLN A 130 17.40 8.97 -18.64
C GLN A 130 16.35 8.16 -17.85
N LEU A 131 15.28 8.79 -17.38
CA LEU A 131 14.18 8.09 -16.67
C LEU A 131 13.57 7.00 -17.54
N HIS A 132 13.28 7.29 -18.81
CA HIS A 132 12.69 6.32 -19.73
C HIS A 132 13.63 5.13 -19.97
N GLN A 133 14.93 5.38 -20.18
CA GLN A 133 15.92 4.31 -20.37
C GLN A 133 16.04 3.42 -19.12
N GLU A 134 16.13 4.02 -17.92
CA GLU A 134 16.29 3.28 -16.68
C GLU A 134 15.06 2.41 -16.38
N ARG A 135 13.84 2.98 -16.45
CA ARG A 135 12.62 2.25 -16.11
C ARG A 135 12.24 1.13 -17.08
N SER A 136 12.52 1.30 -18.38
CA SER A 136 12.15 0.31 -19.41
C SER A 136 12.76 -1.06 -19.16
N LEU A 137 14.00 -1.14 -18.67
CA LEU A 137 14.63 -2.41 -18.28
C LEU A 137 13.83 -3.12 -17.17
N HIS A 138 13.39 -2.37 -16.17
CA HIS A 138 12.63 -2.91 -15.04
C HIS A 138 11.23 -3.32 -15.45
N TYR A 139 10.60 -2.58 -16.36
CA TYR A 139 9.29 -2.92 -16.90
C TYR A 139 9.33 -4.22 -17.72
N GLN A 140 10.34 -4.40 -18.55
CA GLN A 140 10.54 -5.65 -19.29
C GLN A 140 10.68 -6.85 -18.34
N ARG A 141 11.48 -6.75 -17.29
CA ARG A 141 11.59 -7.80 -16.27
C ARG A 141 10.25 -8.17 -15.63
N ILE A 142 9.42 -7.19 -15.35
CA ILE A 142 8.10 -7.42 -14.78
C ILE A 142 7.16 -8.07 -15.79
N LEU A 143 7.13 -7.57 -17.03
CA LEU A 143 6.20 -8.03 -18.05
C LEU A 143 6.60 -9.40 -18.65
N ASP A 144 7.87 -9.58 -18.96
CA ASP A 144 8.34 -10.78 -19.67
C ASP A 144 8.69 -11.92 -18.71
N GLU A 145 9.35 -11.61 -17.58
CA GLU A 145 9.80 -12.60 -16.62
C GLU A 145 8.81 -12.77 -15.46
N GLY A 146 7.94 -11.78 -15.21
CA GLY A 146 7.08 -11.72 -14.05
C GLY A 146 7.83 -11.42 -12.77
N ALA A 147 8.91 -10.64 -12.86
CA ALA A 147 9.76 -10.30 -11.74
C ALA A 147 8.99 -9.50 -10.67
N ILE A 148 9.17 -9.89 -9.42
CA ILE A 148 8.52 -9.27 -8.26
C ILE A 148 9.48 -8.30 -7.60
N TYR A 149 9.03 -7.06 -7.42
CA TYR A 149 9.77 -6.00 -6.75
C TYR A 149 9.26 -5.81 -5.32
N SER A 150 10.14 -5.38 -4.42
CA SER A 150 9.80 -4.95 -3.06
C SER A 150 10.35 -3.57 -2.77
N GLN A 151 9.72 -2.84 -1.84
CA GLN A 151 10.05 -1.46 -1.47
C GLN A 151 10.43 -1.33 0.01
N PRO A 152 11.60 -1.79 0.46
CA PRO A 152 12.02 -1.69 1.84
C PRO A 152 12.59 -0.29 2.15
N PHE A 153 11.79 0.61 2.69
CA PHE A 153 12.21 1.98 3.00
C PHE A 153 12.74 2.17 4.41
N SER A 154 12.15 1.47 5.38
CA SER A 154 12.40 1.71 6.79
C SER A 154 13.80 1.29 7.22
N GLU A 155 14.45 2.13 8.06
CA GLU A 155 15.77 1.86 8.64
C GLU A 155 15.73 1.86 10.18
N GLY A 156 14.51 1.95 10.77
CA GLY A 156 14.33 2.12 12.21
C GLY A 156 14.58 3.54 12.72
N ASN A 157 14.63 4.53 11.81
CA ASN A 157 14.81 5.95 12.10
C ASN A 157 13.83 6.81 11.29
N ALA A 158 13.99 8.13 11.30
CA ALA A 158 13.09 9.08 10.66
C ALA A 158 13.35 9.31 9.15
N ALA A 159 14.24 8.55 8.51
CA ALA A 159 14.58 8.73 7.10
C ALA A 159 13.36 8.42 6.20
N ALA A 160 12.65 7.32 6.44
CA ALA A 160 11.44 6.98 5.69
C ALA A 160 10.31 8.02 5.85
N ALA A 161 10.28 8.78 6.94
CA ALA A 161 9.39 9.92 7.13
C ALA A 161 9.86 11.22 6.43
N GLY A 162 10.99 11.18 5.72
CA GLY A 162 11.57 12.32 5.01
C GLY A 162 12.20 13.38 5.93
N LYS A 163 12.48 13.06 7.20
CA LYS A 163 13.04 14.02 8.17
C LYS A 163 14.58 14.07 8.10
N MET A 164 15.24 13.08 7.52
CA MET A 164 16.70 12.98 7.38
C MET A 164 17.09 12.16 6.14
N PRO A 165 18.35 12.23 5.66
CA PRO A 165 18.86 11.33 4.62
C PRO A 165 18.78 9.86 5.06
N PHE A 166 18.73 8.91 4.11
CA PHE A 166 18.85 7.49 4.41
C PHE A 166 20.25 7.16 4.91
N GLY A 167 20.31 6.28 5.93
CA GLY A 167 21.56 5.75 6.47
C GLY A 167 22.15 4.63 5.61
N THR A 168 21.37 4.02 4.72
CA THR A 168 21.89 3.17 3.65
C THR A 168 22.64 4.06 2.68
N LEU A 169 23.92 3.77 2.44
CA LEU A 169 24.82 4.57 1.62
C LEU A 169 25.10 3.92 0.28
N ALA A 170 25.27 4.73 -0.73
CA ALA A 170 25.65 4.34 -2.09
C ALA A 170 26.96 5.04 -2.49
N THR A 171 28.04 4.29 -2.61
CA THR A 171 29.34 4.81 -3.05
C THR A 171 29.46 4.66 -4.56
N LYS A 172 29.70 5.75 -5.28
CA LYS A 172 29.88 5.72 -6.75
C LYS A 172 31.20 5.05 -7.12
N THR A 173 31.16 4.20 -8.12
CA THR A 173 32.31 3.54 -8.75
C THR A 173 32.35 3.84 -10.26
N GLU A 174 33.38 3.36 -10.95
CA GLU A 174 33.44 3.47 -12.41
C GLU A 174 32.36 2.67 -13.14
N LYS A 175 31.82 1.62 -12.52
CA LYS A 175 30.89 0.66 -13.15
C LYS A 175 29.45 0.75 -12.58
N GLY A 176 29.21 1.66 -11.65
CA GLY A 176 27.92 1.76 -10.98
C GLY A 176 28.06 2.16 -9.50
N TRP A 177 27.45 1.42 -8.60
CA TRP A 177 27.33 1.77 -7.20
C TRP A 177 27.63 0.58 -6.28
N ILE A 178 28.20 0.85 -5.10
CA ILE A 178 28.30 -0.09 -3.99
C ILE A 178 27.36 0.36 -2.91
N ILE A 179 26.40 -0.51 -2.57
CA ILE A 179 25.35 -0.21 -1.58
C ILE A 179 25.68 -0.90 -0.25
N ASN A 180 25.69 -0.13 0.82
CA ASN A 180 25.88 -0.61 2.18
C ASN A 180 24.81 -0.07 3.12
N GLY A 181 24.20 -0.93 3.93
CA GLY A 181 23.20 -0.49 4.88
C GLY A 181 22.30 -1.58 5.43
N LYS A 182 21.21 -1.12 6.07
CA LYS A 182 20.22 -2.00 6.70
C LYS A 182 18.82 -1.47 6.47
N LYS A 183 17.91 -2.36 6.05
CA LYS A 183 16.48 -2.07 5.97
C LYS A 183 15.72 -2.97 6.95
N VAL A 184 14.72 -2.42 7.62
CA VAL A 184 13.82 -3.15 8.51
C VAL A 184 12.40 -3.13 7.96
N PHE A 185 11.58 -4.08 8.37
CA PHE A 185 10.23 -4.26 7.81
C PHE A 185 10.23 -4.38 6.27
N ALA A 186 11.23 -5.11 5.74
CA ALA A 186 11.36 -5.36 4.31
C ALA A 186 10.34 -6.42 3.86
N SER A 187 9.13 -5.99 3.51
CA SER A 187 8.09 -6.88 3.01
C SER A 187 8.59 -7.67 1.79
N LEU A 188 8.05 -8.87 1.56
CA LEU A 188 8.47 -9.82 0.53
C LEU A 188 9.92 -10.34 0.72
N SER A 189 10.47 -10.29 1.92
CA SER A 189 11.82 -10.80 2.21
C SER A 189 11.96 -12.27 1.82
N GLY A 190 12.90 -12.57 0.91
CA GLY A 190 13.13 -13.91 0.38
C GLY A 190 12.13 -14.37 -0.70
N ASN A 191 11.21 -13.49 -1.12
CA ASN A 191 10.20 -13.76 -2.16
C ASN A 191 10.20 -12.72 -3.30
N ALA A 192 10.84 -11.58 -3.11
CA ALA A 192 11.08 -10.62 -4.18
C ALA A 192 12.28 -11.04 -5.04
N ASP A 193 12.24 -10.74 -6.34
CA ASP A 193 13.38 -10.87 -7.24
C ASP A 193 14.31 -9.67 -7.13
N TYR A 194 13.72 -8.49 -6.87
CA TYR A 194 14.45 -7.23 -6.70
C TYR A 194 13.95 -6.43 -5.51
N TYR A 195 14.89 -5.84 -4.78
CA TYR A 195 14.62 -4.86 -3.73
C TYR A 195 14.88 -3.45 -4.25
N GLY A 196 13.83 -2.62 -4.34
CA GLY A 196 13.93 -1.19 -4.63
C GLY A 196 14.47 -0.42 -3.44
N ILE A 197 15.77 -0.23 -3.41
CA ILE A 197 16.49 0.36 -2.29
C ILE A 197 16.62 1.87 -2.45
N LEU A 198 16.18 2.61 -1.43
CA LEU A 198 16.50 4.02 -1.27
C LEU A 198 17.80 4.14 -0.47
N ALA A 199 18.82 4.73 -1.08
CA ALA A 199 20.12 4.98 -0.49
C ALA A 199 20.51 6.45 -0.68
N THR A 200 21.38 6.99 0.18
CA THR A 200 21.96 8.32 0.00
C THR A 200 23.37 8.16 -0.60
N GLU A 201 23.71 8.94 -1.61
CA GLU A 201 25.07 8.98 -2.13
C GLU A 201 26.06 9.34 -1.00
N ASP A 202 27.11 8.52 -0.87
CA ASP A 202 28.14 8.69 0.16
C ASP A 202 29.02 9.89 -0.17
N LYS A 203 28.80 10.97 0.57
CA LYS A 203 29.50 12.25 0.45
C LYS A 203 29.85 12.80 1.83
N PRO A 204 30.83 13.70 1.93
CA PRO A 204 31.21 14.34 3.21
C PRO A 204 30.03 15.01 3.92
N ARG A 205 29.02 15.48 3.19
CA ARG A 205 27.76 16.00 3.71
C ARG A 205 26.59 15.32 3.03
N LEU A 206 25.91 14.47 3.77
CA LEU A 206 24.72 13.75 3.27
C LEU A 206 23.54 14.72 3.08
N SER A 207 22.82 14.54 1.97
CA SER A 207 21.63 15.30 1.65
C SER A 207 20.52 14.39 1.13
N ARG A 208 19.29 14.68 1.49
CA ARG A 208 18.10 13.99 0.91
C ARG A 208 17.99 14.18 -0.61
N ARG A 209 18.58 15.26 -1.16
CA ARG A 209 18.63 15.52 -2.61
C ARG A 209 19.54 14.54 -3.36
N ASP A 210 20.42 13.86 -2.63
CA ASP A 210 21.34 12.86 -3.18
C ASP A 210 20.81 11.44 -3.00
N THR A 211 19.48 11.28 -2.88
CA THR A 211 18.84 9.97 -2.76
C THR A 211 18.89 9.25 -4.11
N LEU A 212 19.39 8.01 -4.09
CA LEU A 212 19.29 7.04 -5.17
C LEU A 212 18.10 6.12 -4.91
N TYR A 213 17.49 5.68 -5.98
CA TYR A 213 16.49 4.63 -5.98
C TYR A 213 16.93 3.54 -6.96
N VAL A 214 17.40 2.41 -6.43
CA VAL A 214 18.06 1.37 -7.20
C VAL A 214 17.43 0.00 -6.95
N ALA A 215 17.32 -0.82 -8.00
CA ALA A 215 16.86 -2.20 -7.91
C ALA A 215 18.07 -3.12 -7.61
N VAL A 216 18.09 -3.69 -6.40
CA VAL A 216 19.10 -4.64 -5.96
C VAL A 216 18.57 -6.05 -6.20
N PRO A 217 19.28 -6.92 -6.97
CA PRO A 217 18.88 -8.31 -7.11
C PRO A 217 18.85 -9.03 -5.76
N ALA A 218 17.78 -9.73 -5.45
CA ALA A 218 17.65 -10.45 -4.17
C ALA A 218 18.69 -11.59 -4.02
N THR A 219 19.19 -12.09 -5.16
CA THR A 219 20.19 -13.18 -5.20
C THR A 219 21.62 -12.69 -5.07
N HIS A 220 21.87 -11.36 -4.98
CA HIS A 220 23.22 -10.83 -4.85
C HIS A 220 23.85 -11.29 -3.54
N GLN A 221 25.10 -11.78 -3.59
CA GLN A 221 25.82 -12.36 -2.44
C GLN A 221 25.95 -11.44 -1.21
N GLY A 222 25.88 -10.10 -1.42
CA GLY A 222 25.90 -9.11 -0.35
C GLY A 222 24.54 -8.83 0.26
N VAL A 223 23.47 -9.45 -0.20
CA VAL A 223 22.11 -9.32 0.34
C VAL A 223 21.85 -10.45 1.31
N GLU A 224 21.54 -10.12 2.54
CA GLU A 224 21.20 -11.10 3.57
C GLU A 224 19.85 -10.75 4.22
N VAL A 225 18.95 -11.73 4.29
CA VAL A 225 17.67 -11.63 5.00
C VAL A 225 17.85 -12.23 6.39
N ILE A 226 17.68 -11.43 7.43
CA ILE A 226 17.90 -11.86 8.82
C ILE A 226 16.68 -11.64 9.71
N GLY A 227 16.68 -12.30 10.86
CA GLY A 227 15.65 -12.21 11.89
C GLY A 227 14.39 -13.02 11.56
N ASP A 228 13.54 -13.19 12.56
CA ASP A 228 12.26 -13.88 12.44
C ASP A 228 11.13 -12.91 12.09
N TRP A 229 9.99 -13.45 11.65
CA TRP A 229 8.80 -12.68 11.37
C TRP A 229 7.59 -13.24 12.10
N ASP A 230 7.30 -12.70 13.28
CA ASP A 230 6.14 -13.09 14.10
C ASP A 230 5.40 -11.86 14.64
N PRO A 231 4.77 -11.06 13.76
CA PRO A 231 4.06 -9.85 14.13
C PRO A 231 2.64 -10.15 14.61
N LEU A 232 1.99 -9.12 15.17
CA LEU A 232 0.58 -9.14 15.54
C LEU A 232 -0.34 -9.44 14.34
N GLY A 233 -0.15 -8.72 13.26
CA GLY A 233 -0.93 -8.81 12.01
C GLY A 233 -0.06 -8.64 10.78
N MET A 234 -0.67 -8.69 9.60
CA MET A 234 0.06 -8.66 8.32
C MET A 234 1.13 -9.74 8.23
N ARG A 235 0.86 -10.91 8.82
CA ARG A 235 1.82 -11.99 9.02
C ARG A 235 2.39 -12.53 7.71
N GLY A 236 1.55 -12.66 6.69
CA GLY A 236 2.00 -13.15 5.37
C GLY A 236 2.81 -12.13 4.55
N THR A 237 3.09 -10.92 5.06
CA THR A 237 3.96 -9.97 4.34
C THR A 237 5.44 -10.34 4.40
N VAL A 238 5.84 -11.17 5.33
CA VAL A 238 7.23 -11.63 5.56
C VAL A 238 8.20 -10.45 5.54
N SER A 239 7.98 -9.50 6.48
CA SER A 239 8.68 -8.20 6.47
C SER A 239 9.92 -8.22 7.40
N ARG A 240 10.91 -9.04 7.05
CA ARG A 240 12.14 -9.24 7.82
C ARG A 240 13.12 -8.07 7.66
N THR A 241 14.33 -8.25 8.13
CA THR A 241 15.43 -7.29 8.00
C THR A 241 16.31 -7.69 6.83
N LEU A 242 16.70 -6.70 6.00
CA LEU A 242 17.73 -6.83 4.98
C LEU A 242 19.02 -6.18 5.44
N LEU A 243 20.12 -6.91 5.32
CA LEU A 243 21.48 -6.37 5.38
C LEU A 243 22.01 -6.27 3.94
N LEU A 244 22.68 -5.16 3.66
CA LEU A 244 23.32 -4.87 2.38
C LEU A 244 24.80 -4.64 2.65
N ASN A 245 25.63 -5.58 2.25
CA ASN A 245 27.07 -5.59 2.52
C ASN A 245 27.84 -5.59 1.19
N ASN A 246 28.39 -4.45 0.81
CA ASN A 246 29.14 -4.27 -0.45
C ASN A 246 28.37 -4.81 -1.66
N VAL A 247 27.09 -4.41 -1.78
CA VAL A 247 26.24 -4.83 -2.88
C VAL A 247 26.57 -3.98 -4.09
N GLU A 248 27.23 -4.58 -5.08
CA GLU A 248 27.58 -3.95 -6.35
C GLU A 248 26.39 -3.98 -7.31
N VAL A 249 26.01 -2.82 -7.84
CA VAL A 249 24.96 -2.70 -8.86
C VAL A 249 25.44 -1.78 -9.98
N PRO A 250 25.13 -2.07 -11.24
CA PRO A 250 25.47 -1.19 -12.36
C PRO A 250 24.60 0.07 -12.36
N ASP A 251 24.95 1.07 -13.17
CA ASP A 251 24.17 2.31 -13.28
C ASP A 251 22.75 2.06 -13.79
N GLU A 252 22.56 1.09 -14.64
CA GLU A 252 21.24 0.67 -15.19
C GLU A 252 20.33 0.04 -14.16
N ALA A 253 20.83 -0.26 -12.95
CA ALA A 253 20.01 -0.71 -11.84
C ALA A 253 19.18 0.44 -11.20
N GLN A 254 19.42 1.68 -11.56
CA GLN A 254 18.60 2.79 -11.10
C GLN A 254 17.16 2.64 -11.62
N LEU A 255 16.20 2.84 -10.73
CA LEU A 255 14.76 2.91 -11.03
C LEU A 255 14.34 4.33 -11.43
N MET A 256 15.10 5.31 -10.96
CA MET A 256 14.93 6.73 -11.26
C MET A 256 16.30 7.42 -11.28
N PRO A 257 16.50 8.48 -12.09
CA PRO A 257 17.66 9.35 -11.99
C PRO A 257 17.89 9.84 -10.55
N ARG A 258 19.16 9.96 -10.16
CA ARG A 258 19.56 10.41 -8.83
C ARG A 258 18.86 11.70 -8.42
N GLY A 259 18.26 11.72 -7.23
CA GLY A 259 17.53 12.87 -6.67
C GLY A 259 16.07 12.96 -7.10
N LEU A 260 15.65 12.30 -8.17
CA LEU A 260 14.27 12.38 -8.69
C LEU A 260 13.26 11.81 -7.68
N TYR A 261 13.61 10.72 -6.96
CA TYR A 261 12.74 10.23 -5.88
C TYR A 261 12.46 11.32 -4.83
N HIS A 262 13.50 12.07 -4.43
CA HIS A 262 13.30 13.15 -3.45
C HIS A 262 12.41 14.26 -4.00
N GLU A 263 12.58 14.65 -5.26
CA GLU A 263 11.74 15.63 -5.94
C GLU A 263 10.28 15.14 -6.01
N ALA A 264 10.07 13.90 -6.45
CA ALA A 264 8.75 13.28 -6.48
C ALA A 264 8.08 13.28 -5.10
N ALA A 265 8.81 12.88 -4.06
CA ALA A 265 8.31 12.85 -2.69
C ALA A 265 7.90 14.24 -2.15
N MET A 266 8.58 15.29 -2.60
CA MET A 266 8.25 16.67 -2.21
C MET A 266 7.07 17.23 -2.99
N ARG A 267 6.98 16.96 -4.29
CA ARG A 267 5.99 17.52 -5.19
C ARG A 267 4.71 16.68 -5.27
N TRP A 268 4.82 15.37 -5.00
CA TRP A 268 3.73 14.40 -5.10
C TRP A 268 3.43 13.70 -3.76
N PRO A 269 3.03 14.43 -2.70
CA PRO A 269 2.88 13.85 -1.36
C PRO A 269 1.85 12.72 -1.29
N HIS A 270 0.85 12.69 -2.18
CA HIS A 270 -0.15 11.63 -2.27
C HIS A 270 0.45 10.23 -2.53
N MET A 271 1.70 10.14 -3.06
CA MET A 271 2.38 8.86 -3.25
C MET A 271 2.48 8.05 -1.94
N PHE A 272 2.45 8.72 -0.80
CA PHE A 272 2.51 8.08 0.50
C PHE A 272 1.17 7.54 1.00
N MET A 273 0.08 7.76 0.28
CA MET A 273 -1.22 7.19 0.59
C MET A 273 -1.41 5.77 0.03
N THR A 274 -0.46 5.22 -0.71
CA THR A 274 -0.60 3.93 -1.41
C THR A 274 -0.83 2.72 -0.48
N LEU A 275 -0.65 2.87 0.83
CA LEU A 275 -1.01 1.86 1.83
C LEU A 275 -2.52 1.88 2.17
N THR A 276 -3.20 3.01 2.00
CA THR A 276 -4.60 3.18 2.42
C THR A 276 -5.61 2.25 1.76
N PRO A 277 -5.50 1.87 0.47
CA PRO A 277 -6.47 1.00 -0.17
C PRO A 277 -6.57 -0.37 0.52
N THR A 278 -5.45 -0.91 1.00
CA THR A 278 -5.43 -2.15 1.79
C THR A 278 -6.35 -2.06 3.00
N TYR A 279 -6.26 -0.98 3.76
CA TYR A 279 -7.02 -0.80 5.00
C TYR A 279 -8.47 -0.41 4.75
N LEU A 280 -8.75 0.32 3.68
CA LEU A 280 -10.11 0.57 3.23
C LEU A 280 -10.80 -0.74 2.82
N GLY A 281 -10.08 -1.62 2.14
CA GLY A 281 -10.57 -2.96 1.80
C GLY A 281 -10.85 -3.82 3.05
N ILE A 282 -9.91 -3.90 4.00
CA ILE A 282 -10.10 -4.62 5.27
C ILE A 282 -11.35 -4.11 6.01
N MET A 283 -11.54 -2.80 6.05
CA MET A 283 -12.70 -2.14 6.65
C MET A 283 -14.01 -2.62 6.02
N GLN A 284 -14.07 -2.66 4.68
CA GLN A 284 -15.21 -3.18 3.94
C GLN A 284 -15.42 -4.66 4.23
N GLY A 285 -14.37 -5.47 4.17
CA GLY A 285 -14.46 -6.92 4.44
C GLY A 285 -14.97 -7.23 5.85
N ALA A 286 -14.56 -6.47 6.86
CA ALA A 286 -15.06 -6.61 8.23
C ALA A 286 -16.56 -6.24 8.36
N PHE A 287 -16.97 -5.19 7.65
CA PHE A 287 -18.36 -4.79 7.55
C PHE A 287 -19.22 -5.89 6.90
N ASP A 288 -18.79 -6.39 5.73
CA ASP A 288 -19.46 -7.44 4.97
C ASP A 288 -19.63 -8.71 5.82
N PHE A 289 -18.56 -9.17 6.45
CA PHE A 289 -18.61 -10.31 7.34
C PHE A 289 -19.64 -10.10 8.47
N THR A 290 -19.67 -8.91 9.06
CA THR A 290 -20.61 -8.59 10.13
C THR A 290 -22.06 -8.65 9.64
N VAL A 291 -22.36 -8.15 8.45
CA VAL A 291 -23.68 -8.23 7.82
C VAL A 291 -24.09 -9.70 7.64
N LEU A 292 -23.25 -10.51 7.01
CA LEU A 292 -23.52 -11.95 6.78
C LEU A 292 -23.72 -12.71 8.11
N TYR A 293 -22.88 -12.42 9.11
CA TYR A 293 -22.98 -13.03 10.42
C TYR A 293 -24.31 -12.71 11.11
N LEU A 294 -24.75 -11.44 11.07
CA LEU A 294 -26.02 -11.02 11.67
C LEU A 294 -27.24 -11.57 10.93
N ARG A 295 -27.12 -11.81 9.65
CA ARG A 295 -28.15 -12.45 8.80
C ARG A 295 -28.20 -13.97 8.98
N GLY A 296 -27.18 -14.58 9.60
CA GLY A 296 -27.06 -16.04 9.75
C GLY A 296 -26.66 -16.74 8.45
N GLU A 297 -25.92 -16.05 7.59
CA GLU A 297 -25.48 -16.52 6.26
C GLU A 297 -24.03 -17.03 6.25
N ILE A 298 -23.36 -17.03 7.39
CA ILE A 298 -22.04 -17.65 7.54
C ILE A 298 -22.19 -19.17 7.58
N PRO A 299 -21.48 -19.94 6.72
CA PRO A 299 -21.53 -21.41 6.74
C PRO A 299 -21.28 -21.98 8.15
N GLY A 300 -22.14 -22.90 8.58
CA GLY A 300 -22.06 -23.47 9.93
C GLY A 300 -22.61 -22.60 11.06
N MET A 301 -23.07 -21.38 10.80
CA MET A 301 -23.58 -20.42 11.80
C MET A 301 -24.95 -19.83 11.43
N PRO A 302 -26.03 -20.64 11.30
CA PRO A 302 -27.30 -20.19 10.75
C PRO A 302 -28.16 -19.37 11.69
N ILE A 303 -27.60 -18.85 12.80
CA ILE A 303 -28.37 -18.11 13.79
C ILE A 303 -28.58 -16.66 13.35
N VAL A 304 -29.82 -16.30 13.04
CA VAL A 304 -30.22 -14.95 12.65
C VAL A 304 -30.23 -14.02 13.88
N ARG A 305 -29.50 -12.91 13.80
CA ARG A 305 -29.35 -11.91 14.88
C ARG A 305 -29.71 -10.49 14.42
N ARG A 306 -30.14 -10.32 13.17
CA ARG A 306 -30.41 -9.00 12.55
C ARG A 306 -31.54 -8.21 13.23
N MET A 307 -32.42 -8.85 13.98
CA MET A 307 -33.51 -8.18 14.70
C MET A 307 -33.08 -7.53 16.03
N HIS A 308 -31.85 -7.74 16.47
CA HIS A 308 -31.38 -7.23 17.75
C HIS A 308 -31.00 -5.75 17.68
N PRO A 309 -31.70 -4.81 18.39
CA PRO A 309 -31.50 -3.37 18.22
C PRO A 309 -30.08 -2.89 18.48
N VAL A 310 -29.39 -3.43 19.50
CA VAL A 310 -28.00 -3.06 19.82
C VAL A 310 -27.04 -3.44 18.66
N LYS A 311 -27.30 -4.55 17.98
CA LYS A 311 -26.48 -4.98 16.83
C LYS A 311 -26.75 -4.12 15.60
N GLN A 312 -28.00 -3.73 15.37
CA GLN A 312 -28.38 -2.78 14.33
C GLN A 312 -27.69 -1.41 14.56
N HIS A 313 -27.68 -0.92 15.79
CA HIS A 313 -26.99 0.32 16.15
C HIS A 313 -25.48 0.24 15.90
N SER A 314 -24.83 -0.86 16.30
CA SER A 314 -23.40 -1.07 16.05
C SER A 314 -23.08 -1.14 14.55
N LEU A 315 -23.94 -1.81 13.77
CA LEU A 315 -23.77 -1.88 12.31
C LEU A 315 -23.93 -0.49 11.67
N ALA A 316 -24.86 0.33 12.15
CA ALA A 316 -25.02 1.71 11.68
C ALA A 316 -23.79 2.57 11.97
N GLN A 317 -23.15 2.42 13.13
CA GLN A 317 -21.89 3.09 13.45
C GLN A 317 -20.76 2.68 12.50
N MET A 318 -20.62 1.38 12.22
CA MET A 318 -19.65 0.88 11.23
C MET A 318 -19.90 1.48 9.84
N ARG A 319 -21.18 1.53 9.40
CA ARG A 319 -21.55 2.12 8.11
C ARG A 319 -21.18 3.60 8.01
N ILE A 320 -21.42 4.38 9.07
CA ILE A 320 -21.04 5.80 9.12
C ILE A 320 -19.53 5.96 8.97
N MET A 321 -18.73 5.22 9.73
CA MET A 321 -17.27 5.27 9.64
C MET A 321 -16.76 4.86 8.25
N LEU A 322 -17.37 3.85 7.63
CA LEU A 322 -17.04 3.39 6.30
C LEU A 322 -17.33 4.46 5.24
N GLU A 323 -18.52 5.08 5.27
CA GLU A 323 -18.89 6.15 4.33
C GLU A 323 -18.02 7.40 4.49
N GLN A 324 -17.69 7.79 5.72
CA GLN A 324 -16.75 8.88 5.99
C GLN A 324 -15.38 8.59 5.38
N SER A 325 -14.86 7.38 5.58
CA SER A 325 -13.57 6.97 5.06
C SER A 325 -13.56 6.91 3.54
N LYS A 326 -14.57 6.32 2.91
CA LYS A 326 -14.71 6.25 1.44
C LYS A 326 -14.77 7.64 0.82
N SER A 327 -15.57 8.54 1.38
CA SER A 327 -15.79 9.88 0.82
C SER A 327 -14.52 10.72 0.85
N ILE A 328 -13.86 10.84 2.00
CA ILE A 328 -12.64 11.65 2.12
C ILE A 328 -11.48 11.05 1.32
N TRP A 329 -11.36 9.71 1.34
CA TRP A 329 -10.33 9.00 0.61
C TRP A 329 -10.49 9.13 -0.91
N PHE A 330 -11.71 8.93 -1.43
CA PHE A 330 -11.98 9.05 -2.86
C PHE A 330 -11.70 10.46 -3.37
N GLN A 331 -12.06 11.48 -2.60
CA GLN A 331 -11.72 12.85 -2.94
C GLN A 331 -10.20 13.05 -2.97
N ALA A 332 -9.47 12.62 -1.95
CA ALA A 332 -8.03 12.78 -1.88
C ALA A 332 -7.30 12.09 -3.04
N ILE A 333 -7.69 10.86 -3.42
CA ILE A 333 -7.07 10.18 -4.56
C ILE A 333 -7.47 10.78 -5.92
N SER A 334 -8.62 11.44 -6.01
CA SER A 334 -9.07 12.12 -7.23
C SER A 334 -8.39 13.48 -7.45
N GLU A 335 -7.88 14.09 -6.39
CA GLU A 335 -7.13 15.34 -6.40
C GLU A 335 -5.62 15.15 -6.54
N ALA A 336 -5.15 13.88 -6.48
CA ALA A 336 -3.73 13.54 -6.45
C ALA A 336 -3.01 14.03 -7.71
N ARG A 337 -2.02 14.91 -7.51
CA ARG A 337 -1.23 15.55 -8.58
C ARG A 337 0.07 16.13 -8.02
N PRO A 338 1.04 16.50 -8.89
CA PRO A 338 2.19 17.28 -8.46
C PRO A 338 1.78 18.66 -7.92
N ASP A 339 2.54 19.14 -6.96
CA ASP A 339 2.41 20.47 -6.37
C ASP A 339 0.96 20.81 -5.92
N PRO A 340 0.32 19.93 -5.11
CA PRO A 340 -1.03 20.16 -4.65
C PRO A 340 -1.12 21.39 -3.74
N SER A 341 -2.29 22.01 -3.70
CA SER A 341 -2.58 23.10 -2.77
C SER A 341 -2.42 22.66 -1.30
N LYS A 342 -2.37 23.64 -0.40
CA LYS A 342 -2.36 23.35 1.05
C LYS A 342 -3.56 22.49 1.46
N GLU A 343 -4.74 22.84 1.01
CA GLU A 343 -5.99 22.13 1.35
C GLU A 343 -6.01 20.68 0.81
N GLU A 344 -5.51 20.44 -0.39
CA GLU A 344 -5.38 19.09 -0.96
C GLU A 344 -4.39 18.24 -0.14
N ARG A 345 -3.26 18.84 0.30
CA ARG A 345 -2.31 18.12 1.18
C ARG A 345 -2.90 17.82 2.55
N LEU A 346 -3.60 18.77 3.16
CA LEU A 346 -4.27 18.55 4.45
C LEU A 346 -5.33 17.46 4.34
N ARG A 347 -6.08 17.43 3.25
CA ARG A 347 -7.07 16.37 2.98
C ARG A 347 -6.40 15.00 2.83
N ALA A 348 -5.25 14.93 2.16
CA ALA A 348 -4.49 13.68 2.05
C ALA A 348 -4.07 13.14 3.43
N TYR A 349 -3.56 13.98 4.33
CA TYR A 349 -3.25 13.57 5.71
C TYR A 349 -4.50 13.15 6.49
N ALA A 350 -5.60 13.90 6.34
CA ALA A 350 -6.87 13.57 6.99
C ALA A 350 -7.43 12.24 6.46
N ALA A 351 -7.37 12.00 5.15
CA ALA A 351 -7.80 10.74 4.52
C ALA A 351 -6.94 9.55 5.00
N GLN A 352 -5.62 9.70 5.03
CA GLN A 352 -4.70 8.70 5.57
C GLN A 352 -5.07 8.32 7.00
N TYR A 353 -5.14 9.31 7.90
CA TYR A 353 -5.50 9.11 9.30
C TYR A 353 -6.86 8.42 9.45
N THR A 354 -7.88 8.96 8.76
CA THR A 354 -9.27 8.47 8.87
C THR A 354 -9.38 7.02 8.42
N VAL A 355 -8.79 6.65 7.29
CA VAL A 355 -8.83 5.26 6.78
C VAL A 355 -8.11 4.32 7.76
N MET A 356 -6.90 4.68 8.19
CA MET A 356 -6.08 3.81 9.03
C MET A 356 -6.71 3.57 10.41
N GLU A 357 -7.23 4.61 11.06
CA GLU A 357 -7.86 4.47 12.38
C GLU A 357 -9.27 3.84 12.29
N ASN A 358 -10.07 4.22 11.30
CA ASN A 358 -11.41 3.63 11.13
C ASN A 358 -11.35 2.16 10.73
N ALA A 359 -10.31 1.69 10.04
CA ALA A 359 -10.12 0.26 9.79
C ALA A 359 -10.06 -0.53 11.10
N ASN A 360 -9.26 -0.05 12.05
CA ASN A 360 -9.17 -0.68 13.37
C ASN A 360 -10.47 -0.54 14.18
N ASN A 361 -11.07 0.65 14.20
CA ASN A 361 -12.32 0.92 14.92
C ASN A 361 -13.48 0.04 14.42
N ILE A 362 -13.62 -0.12 13.10
CA ILE A 362 -14.64 -0.99 12.50
C ILE A 362 -14.37 -2.45 12.85
N CYS A 363 -13.16 -2.96 12.72
CA CYS A 363 -12.82 -4.33 13.07
C CYS A 363 -13.06 -4.63 14.56
N GLN A 364 -12.68 -3.71 15.45
CA GLN A 364 -12.96 -3.82 16.88
C GLN A 364 -14.47 -3.88 17.18
N LEU A 365 -15.24 -2.98 16.57
CA LEU A 365 -16.69 -2.95 16.74
C LEU A 365 -17.37 -4.19 16.15
N ALA A 366 -16.86 -4.70 15.03
CA ALA A 366 -17.32 -5.92 14.38
C ALA A 366 -17.14 -7.15 15.30
N ILE A 367 -15.95 -7.33 15.91
CA ILE A 367 -15.72 -8.40 16.91
C ILE A 367 -16.70 -8.29 18.06
N ARG A 368 -16.85 -7.10 18.64
CA ARG A 368 -17.81 -6.86 19.74
C ARG A 368 -19.25 -7.19 19.34
N THR A 369 -19.64 -6.86 18.11
CA THR A 369 -20.98 -7.07 17.56
C THR A 369 -21.26 -8.55 17.27
N CYS A 370 -20.31 -9.26 16.67
CA CYS A 370 -20.43 -10.68 16.37
C CYS A 370 -20.28 -11.56 17.62
N GLY A 371 -19.50 -11.12 18.61
CA GLY A 371 -19.29 -11.82 19.89
C GLY A 371 -18.19 -12.89 19.82
N GLY A 372 -18.13 -13.73 20.85
CA GLY A 372 -17.00 -14.64 21.11
C GLY A 372 -16.60 -15.55 19.95
N HIS A 373 -17.53 -16.04 19.14
CA HIS A 373 -17.21 -16.88 17.98
C HIS A 373 -16.31 -16.16 16.95
N SER A 374 -16.45 -14.84 16.78
CA SER A 374 -15.68 -14.08 15.82
C SER A 374 -14.19 -13.97 16.16
N MET A 375 -13.77 -14.41 17.34
CA MET A 375 -12.37 -14.48 17.75
C MET A 375 -11.69 -15.81 17.33
N LEU A 376 -12.43 -16.75 16.76
CA LEU A 376 -11.87 -18.01 16.29
C LEU A 376 -11.06 -17.80 15.01
N LYS A 377 -9.85 -18.37 14.96
CA LYS A 377 -8.96 -18.27 13.79
C LYS A 377 -9.52 -18.92 12.51
N SER A 378 -10.54 -19.75 12.63
CA SER A 378 -11.29 -20.30 11.48
C SER A 378 -12.25 -19.27 10.83
N LEU A 379 -12.35 -18.07 11.38
CA LEU A 379 -13.15 -16.97 10.83
C LEU A 379 -12.24 -15.77 10.49
N PRO A 380 -12.56 -14.99 9.46
CA PRO A 380 -11.66 -13.96 8.95
C PRO A 380 -11.52 -12.74 9.88
N LEU A 381 -12.48 -12.49 10.76
CA LEU A 381 -12.61 -11.21 11.47
C LEU A 381 -11.47 -10.99 12.48
N GLU A 382 -11.01 -12.03 13.18
CA GLU A 382 -9.89 -11.91 14.12
C GLU A 382 -8.59 -11.52 13.39
N ARG A 383 -8.34 -12.09 12.19
CA ARG A 383 -7.21 -11.71 11.34
C ARG A 383 -7.35 -10.26 10.87
N MET A 384 -8.53 -9.87 10.36
CA MET A 384 -8.79 -8.50 9.93
C MET A 384 -8.56 -7.49 11.06
N TYR A 385 -8.92 -7.84 12.29
CA TYR A 385 -8.66 -7.00 13.46
C TYR A 385 -7.16 -6.81 13.73
N ARG A 386 -6.37 -7.89 13.69
CA ARG A 386 -4.91 -7.83 13.87
C ARG A 386 -4.24 -7.06 12.73
N ASP A 387 -4.65 -7.32 11.50
CA ASP A 387 -4.12 -6.67 10.30
C ASP A 387 -4.44 -5.17 10.31
N SER A 388 -5.67 -4.80 10.67
CA SER A 388 -6.12 -3.41 10.68
C SER A 388 -5.30 -2.52 11.62
N ARG A 389 -4.78 -3.07 12.74
CA ARG A 389 -3.97 -2.30 13.68
C ARG A 389 -2.62 -1.88 13.11
N CYS A 390 -2.08 -2.59 12.15
CA CYS A 390 -0.77 -2.32 11.58
C CYS A 390 -0.71 -0.99 10.82
N GLY A 391 -1.81 -0.57 10.15
CA GLY A 391 -1.82 0.54 9.20
C GLY A 391 -1.38 1.87 9.78
N SER A 392 -1.96 2.26 10.91
CA SER A 392 -1.68 3.55 11.55
C SER A 392 -0.26 3.68 12.11
N LEU A 393 0.49 2.57 12.15
CA LEU A 393 1.87 2.52 12.63
C LEU A 393 2.92 2.54 11.51
N MET A 394 2.48 2.45 10.24
CA MET A 394 3.39 2.31 9.10
C MET A 394 3.91 3.67 8.61
N LEU A 395 5.22 3.75 8.44
CA LEU A 395 5.86 4.87 7.74
C LEU A 395 5.53 4.80 6.23
N PRO A 396 5.53 5.93 5.53
CA PRO A 396 6.01 7.25 5.97
C PRO A 396 4.98 8.11 6.71
N TRP A 397 3.69 7.76 6.71
CA TRP A 397 2.61 8.54 7.29
C TRP A 397 1.88 7.75 8.38
N THR A 398 2.49 7.67 9.57
CA THR A 398 1.79 7.14 10.75
C THR A 398 0.66 8.07 11.19
N ALA A 399 -0.24 7.58 12.04
CA ALA A 399 -1.32 8.40 12.61
C ALA A 399 -0.78 9.67 13.28
N GLU A 400 0.29 9.55 14.06
CA GLU A 400 0.92 10.66 14.79
C GLU A 400 1.53 11.69 13.84
N ILE A 401 2.18 11.25 12.75
CA ILE A 401 2.73 12.15 11.74
C ILE A 401 1.61 12.92 11.03
N CYS A 402 0.50 12.26 10.71
CA CYS A 402 -0.66 12.93 10.11
C CYS A 402 -1.25 13.98 11.06
N LEU A 403 -1.45 13.63 12.33
CA LEU A 403 -1.96 14.56 13.34
C LEU A 403 -1.01 15.74 13.58
N GLU A 404 0.30 15.49 13.70
CA GLU A 404 1.34 16.54 13.83
C GLU A 404 1.24 17.54 12.67
N ARG A 405 1.17 17.03 11.44
CA ARG A 405 1.11 17.89 10.24
C ARG A 405 -0.19 18.66 10.15
N LEU A 406 -1.34 17.99 10.36
CA LEU A 406 -2.64 18.64 10.38
C LEU A 406 -2.71 19.75 11.43
N GLY A 407 -2.29 19.45 12.66
CA GLY A 407 -2.29 20.42 13.76
C GLY A 407 -1.37 21.61 13.47
N LYS A 408 -0.15 21.35 13.04
CA LYS A 408 0.84 22.39 12.74
C LYS A 408 0.38 23.31 11.61
N GLU A 409 -0.06 22.73 10.49
CA GLU A 409 -0.50 23.53 9.34
C GLU A 409 -1.82 24.30 9.58
N SER A 410 -2.60 23.88 10.61
CA SER A 410 -3.81 24.62 11.04
C SER A 410 -3.49 25.77 11.99
N LEU A 411 -2.37 25.70 12.74
CA LEU A 411 -1.99 26.68 13.75
C LEU A 411 -1.05 27.77 13.21
N TYR A 412 -0.12 27.42 12.28
CA TYR A 412 0.92 28.31 11.83
C TYR A 412 0.64 28.88 10.44
N GLN A 413 0.97 30.16 10.24
CA GLN A 413 1.02 30.80 8.93
C GLN A 413 2.32 30.44 8.19
N HIS A 414 2.34 30.62 6.88
CA HIS A 414 3.54 30.35 6.09
C HIS A 414 4.72 31.21 6.56
N GLY A 415 5.80 30.56 6.95
CA GLY A 415 7.02 31.22 7.45
C GLY A 415 7.02 31.58 8.94
N GLU A 416 5.90 31.39 9.64
CA GLU A 416 5.82 31.60 11.10
C GLU A 416 6.64 30.52 11.83
N LYS A 417 7.36 30.96 12.88
CA LYS A 417 8.19 30.11 13.74
C LYS A 417 7.88 30.44 15.18
N ASP A 418 7.95 29.42 16.05
CA ASP A 418 7.92 29.64 17.48
C ASP A 418 9.13 30.48 17.90
N GLU A 419 8.92 31.43 18.78
CA GLU A 419 10.02 32.05 19.53
C GLU A 419 10.62 30.99 20.48
N PRO A 420 11.94 30.88 20.61
CA PRO A 420 12.52 29.99 21.59
C PRO A 420 12.00 30.39 22.98
N PRO A 421 11.69 29.44 23.86
CA PRO A 421 11.24 29.73 25.21
C PRO A 421 12.34 30.57 25.90
N ASN A 422 11.94 31.72 26.45
CA ASN A 422 12.81 32.63 27.22
C ASN A 422 13.41 31.92 28.43
#